data_32d0b4c2a4a2c88badce30c25fe90d95
#
_entry.id   32d0b4c2a4a2c88badce30c25fe90d95
#
_cell.length_a   1.000
_cell.length_b   1.000
_cell.length_c   1.000
_cell.angle_alpha   90.00
_cell.angle_beta   90.00
_cell.angle_gamma   90.00
#
_symmetry.space_group_name_H-M   'P 1'
#
loop_
_entity.id
_entity.type
_entity.pdbx_description
1 polymer ?
#
loop_
_entity_poly.entity_id
_entity_poly.type
_entity_poly.pdbx_seq_one_letter_code
_entity_poly.pdbx_strand_id
1 'polypeptide(L)'
;IDRNSTGGERMDKINLIKLAIEFIRNSESNLIGKETALSEEVVGLKIYEDPILGFGSADDLCFRELKSGDANLRWMLLPDEWLPGAKTVISFFLPFSKEVKDSNKKDFKLPSPGWLHARIEGQALLADLTAYLVKELVQAGYESMAPLLDKRMWSITKAVEQEPHSDASFTSNWSERHAAYVCGLGTFGLSKGLITRKGVAGRFGSIITQLYLDPDERDYTGIYDYCIMCGKCADNCPVRAISPEHGKAHPPCSEFLDFTTRKFAPRYGCG
;
A
#
# COMPACT_ATOMS: atom_id res chain seq x y z
N ILE A 1 -41.05 -7.74 12.37
CA ILE A 1 -40.55 -7.88 13.76
C ILE A 1 -39.28 -7.10 13.81
N ASP A 2 -39.40 -5.87 14.33
CA ASP A 2 -38.30 -4.95 14.57
C ASP A 2 -37.26 -5.61 15.49
N ARG A 3 -36.02 -5.76 14.99
CA ARG A 3 -34.88 -6.03 15.87
C ARG A 3 -34.33 -4.68 16.32
N ASN A 4 -34.56 -4.38 17.59
CA ASN A 4 -34.00 -3.26 18.32
C ASN A 4 -32.53 -3.03 17.96
N SER A 5 -32.27 -1.88 17.37
CA SER A 5 -30.94 -1.32 17.19
C SER A 5 -30.39 -0.89 18.54
N THR A 6 -29.50 -1.67 19.13
CA THR A 6 -28.50 -1.13 20.06
C THR A 6 -27.67 -0.13 19.25
N GLY A 7 -27.58 1.12 19.76
CA GLY A 7 -27.01 2.28 19.04
C GLY A 7 -25.51 2.19 18.70
N GLY A 8 -25.16 1.28 17.79
CA GLY A 8 -23.87 1.30 17.11
C GLY A 8 -23.93 2.30 15.96
N GLU A 9 -22.93 3.18 15.85
CA GLU A 9 -22.80 4.05 14.66
C GLU A 9 -22.86 3.19 13.39
N ARG A 10 -23.68 3.60 12.43
CA ARG A 10 -23.80 2.89 11.15
C ARG A 10 -22.43 2.85 10.46
N MET A 11 -21.96 1.65 10.10
CA MET A 11 -20.70 1.51 9.37
C MET A 11 -20.91 2.00 7.93
N ASP A 12 -20.30 3.14 7.60
CA ASP A 12 -20.33 3.77 6.29
C ASP A 12 -18.95 4.38 5.94
N LYS A 13 -18.81 4.97 4.77
CA LYS A 13 -17.55 5.57 4.30
C LYS A 13 -17.02 6.63 5.26
N ILE A 14 -17.90 7.50 5.78
CA ILE A 14 -17.51 8.62 6.64
C ILE A 14 -16.93 8.09 7.94
N ASN A 15 -17.59 7.11 8.55
CA ASN A 15 -17.13 6.50 9.78
C ASN A 15 -15.82 5.72 9.59
N LEU A 16 -15.66 4.99 8.49
CA LEU A 16 -14.40 4.29 8.18
C LEU A 16 -13.24 5.27 8.01
N ILE A 17 -13.46 6.37 7.30
CA ILE A 17 -12.45 7.43 7.13
C ILE A 17 -12.10 8.04 8.49
N LYS A 18 -13.08 8.36 9.33
CA LYS A 18 -12.89 8.91 10.68
C LYS A 18 -12.09 7.96 11.55
N LEU A 19 -12.47 6.68 11.61
CA LEU A 19 -11.77 5.65 12.37
C LEU A 19 -10.30 5.52 11.94
N ALA A 20 -10.03 5.51 10.63
CA ALA A 20 -8.66 5.42 10.12
C ALA A 20 -7.82 6.64 10.49
N ILE A 21 -8.38 7.85 10.38
CA ILE A 21 -7.70 9.10 10.74
C ILE A 21 -7.42 9.14 12.26
N GLU A 22 -8.40 8.83 13.09
CA GLU A 22 -8.28 8.82 14.54
C GLU A 22 -7.25 7.78 15.01
N PHE A 23 -7.26 6.59 14.43
CA PHE A 23 -6.27 5.56 14.72
C PHE A 23 -4.84 6.04 14.47
N ILE A 24 -4.56 6.61 13.29
CA ILE A 24 -3.22 7.09 12.93
C ILE A 24 -2.81 8.30 13.78
N ARG A 25 -3.72 9.23 14.06
CA ARG A 25 -3.42 10.43 14.87
C ARG A 25 -3.12 10.10 16.32
N ASN A 26 -3.79 9.10 16.88
CA ASN A 26 -3.67 8.73 18.29
C ASN A 26 -2.67 7.60 18.55
N SER A 27 -2.11 6.98 17.50
CA SER A 27 -1.13 5.91 17.67
C SER A 27 0.25 6.44 18.04
N GLU A 28 0.76 6.02 19.19
CA GLU A 28 2.15 6.30 19.61
C GLU A 28 3.15 5.68 18.63
N SER A 29 2.80 4.57 17.98
CA SER A 29 3.61 3.92 16.93
C SER A 29 3.75 4.77 15.65
N ASN A 30 3.00 5.89 15.53
CA ASN A 30 3.20 6.85 14.46
C ASN A 30 4.37 7.83 14.73
N LEU A 31 5.03 7.68 15.87
CA LEU A 31 6.23 8.41 16.23
C LEU A 31 7.41 7.43 16.36
N ILE A 32 8.58 7.84 15.86
CA ILE A 32 9.80 7.04 16.01
C ILE A 32 10.22 7.07 17.48
N GLY A 33 10.14 5.91 18.13
CA GLY A 33 10.52 5.77 19.54
C GLY A 33 12.04 5.88 19.77
N LYS A 34 12.43 6.38 20.94
CA LYS A 34 13.84 6.55 21.31
C LYS A 34 14.62 5.23 21.28
N GLU A 35 14.01 4.13 21.69
CA GLU A 35 14.64 2.81 21.78
C GLU A 35 14.99 2.20 20.41
N THR A 36 14.26 2.62 19.36
CA THR A 36 14.44 2.07 17.99
C THR A 36 15.12 3.05 17.06
N ALA A 37 15.23 4.32 17.43
CA ALA A 37 15.74 5.38 16.58
C ALA A 37 17.16 5.12 16.09
N LEU A 38 17.39 5.21 14.78
CA LEU A 38 18.72 5.07 14.16
C LEU A 38 19.64 6.26 14.44
N SER A 39 19.08 7.39 14.83
CA SER A 39 19.84 8.57 15.28
C SER A 39 18.94 9.44 16.18
N GLU A 40 19.52 10.31 16.98
CA GLU A 40 18.78 11.24 17.83
C GLU A 40 17.88 12.19 17.02
N GLU A 41 18.28 12.55 15.81
CA GLU A 41 17.55 13.45 14.92
C GLU A 41 16.17 12.91 14.48
N VAL A 42 15.94 11.61 14.53
CA VAL A 42 14.67 11.00 14.13
C VAL A 42 13.80 10.61 15.31
N VAL A 43 14.25 10.78 16.55
CA VAL A 43 13.42 10.51 17.74
C VAL A 43 12.21 11.42 17.77
N GLY A 44 11.01 10.84 17.91
CA GLY A 44 9.74 11.58 17.90
C GLY A 44 9.29 12.07 16.52
N LEU A 45 10.02 11.73 15.44
CA LEU A 45 9.59 12.06 14.09
C LEU A 45 8.32 11.29 13.74
N LYS A 46 7.32 12.02 13.24
CA LYS A 46 6.05 11.44 12.79
C LYS A 46 6.25 10.69 11.47
N ILE A 47 5.72 9.47 11.38
CA ILE A 47 5.87 8.62 10.20
C ILE A 47 4.83 8.98 9.13
N TYR A 48 3.55 8.99 9.48
CA TYR A 48 2.43 9.18 8.55
C TYR A 48 1.61 10.42 8.82
N GLU A 49 1.15 11.04 7.75
CA GLU A 49 0.03 11.98 7.78
C GLU A 49 -1.31 11.22 7.80
N ASP A 50 -2.43 11.98 7.80
CA ASP A 50 -3.77 11.40 7.71
C ASP A 50 -3.94 10.53 6.47
N PRO A 51 -4.51 9.32 6.61
CA PRO A 51 -4.77 8.43 5.50
C PRO A 51 -5.79 9.02 4.52
N ILE A 52 -5.75 8.53 3.28
CA ILE A 52 -6.85 8.67 2.34
C ILE A 52 -7.39 7.29 2.01
N LEU A 53 -8.71 7.17 1.93
CA LEU A 53 -9.40 5.95 1.61
C LEU A 53 -10.07 6.08 0.23
N GLY A 54 -10.21 4.94 -0.45
CA GLY A 54 -10.97 4.76 -1.68
C GLY A 54 -11.77 3.47 -1.62
N PHE A 55 -12.92 3.46 -2.24
CA PHE A 55 -13.89 2.38 -2.17
C PHE A 55 -14.22 1.88 -3.59
N GLY A 56 -13.99 0.60 -3.84
CA GLY A 56 -14.29 -0.02 -5.13
C GLY A 56 -15.27 -1.18 -4.98
N SER A 57 -16.04 -1.47 -6.02
CA SER A 57 -16.83 -2.70 -6.06
C SER A 57 -15.91 -3.93 -6.09
N ALA A 58 -16.21 -4.96 -5.31
CA ALA A 58 -15.50 -6.23 -5.38
C ALA A 58 -15.70 -6.93 -6.74
N ASP A 59 -16.79 -6.62 -7.44
CA ASP A 59 -17.14 -7.15 -8.77
C ASP A 59 -16.67 -6.23 -9.92
N ASP A 60 -15.87 -5.18 -9.64
CA ASP A 60 -15.37 -4.28 -10.68
C ASP A 60 -14.60 -5.06 -11.74
N LEU A 61 -15.00 -4.91 -13.00
CA LEU A 61 -14.39 -5.61 -14.13
C LEU A 61 -12.90 -5.33 -14.27
N CYS A 62 -12.44 -4.17 -13.79
CA CYS A 62 -11.03 -3.80 -13.82
C CYS A 62 -10.13 -4.81 -13.08
N PHE A 63 -10.59 -5.48 -12.02
CA PHE A 63 -9.84 -6.56 -11.37
C PHE A 63 -9.57 -7.74 -12.34
N ARG A 64 -10.56 -8.10 -13.14
CA ARG A 64 -10.45 -9.19 -14.14
C ARG A 64 -9.56 -8.79 -15.32
N GLU A 65 -9.72 -7.55 -15.79
CA GLU A 65 -8.92 -6.99 -16.87
C GLU A 65 -7.44 -6.90 -16.48
N LEU A 66 -7.12 -6.43 -15.28
CA LEU A 66 -5.75 -6.40 -14.75
C LEU A 66 -5.16 -7.81 -14.66
N LYS A 67 -5.91 -8.81 -14.15
CA LYS A 67 -5.46 -10.20 -14.04
C LYS A 67 -5.17 -10.82 -15.40
N SER A 68 -5.96 -10.51 -16.43
CA SER A 68 -5.82 -11.08 -17.78
C SER A 68 -4.85 -10.28 -18.67
N GLY A 69 -4.69 -8.98 -18.42
CA GLY A 69 -3.92 -8.08 -19.28
C GLY A 69 -2.43 -7.98 -18.95
N ASP A 70 -2.02 -8.32 -17.74
CA ASP A 70 -0.62 -8.28 -17.31
C ASP A 70 -0.16 -9.67 -16.86
N ALA A 71 0.86 -10.21 -17.52
CA ALA A 71 1.44 -11.51 -17.18
C ALA A 71 1.91 -11.59 -15.72
N ASN A 72 2.33 -10.48 -15.11
CA ASN A 72 2.73 -10.42 -13.70
C ASN A 72 1.54 -10.45 -12.73
N LEU A 73 0.31 -10.16 -13.20
CA LEU A 73 -0.90 -10.17 -12.38
C LEU A 73 -1.73 -11.45 -12.55
N ARG A 74 -1.35 -12.37 -13.42
CA ARG A 74 -2.06 -13.64 -13.64
C ARG A 74 -2.28 -14.46 -12.38
N TRP A 75 -1.42 -14.26 -11.36
CA TRP A 75 -1.50 -14.94 -10.07
C TRP A 75 -2.41 -14.23 -9.07
N MET A 76 -2.89 -13.00 -9.39
CA MET A 76 -3.73 -12.23 -8.50
C MET A 76 -5.05 -12.94 -8.27
N LEU A 77 -5.41 -13.15 -7.02
CA LEU A 77 -6.74 -13.60 -6.63
C LEU A 77 -7.71 -12.44 -6.74
N LEU A 78 -8.91 -12.72 -7.23
CA LEU A 78 -10.00 -11.75 -7.28
C LEU A 78 -10.58 -11.55 -5.87
N PRO A 79 -11.29 -10.43 -5.59
CA PRO A 79 -11.84 -10.18 -4.26
C PRO A 79 -12.74 -11.30 -3.73
N ASP A 80 -13.54 -11.95 -4.57
CA ASP A 80 -14.41 -13.06 -4.21
C ASP A 80 -13.65 -14.39 -3.97
N GLU A 81 -12.44 -14.54 -4.53
CA GLU A 81 -11.53 -15.65 -4.23
C GLU A 81 -10.87 -15.50 -2.84
N TRP A 82 -10.72 -14.24 -2.37
CA TRP A 82 -10.26 -13.93 -1.02
C TRP A 82 -11.37 -14.10 0.01
N LEU A 83 -12.52 -13.48 -0.25
CA LEU A 83 -13.69 -13.48 0.63
C LEU A 83 -14.95 -13.78 -0.20
N PRO A 84 -15.51 -15.00 -0.13
CA PRO A 84 -16.77 -15.31 -0.79
C PRO A 84 -17.89 -14.35 -0.39
N GLY A 85 -18.60 -13.83 -1.37
CA GLY A 85 -19.67 -12.85 -1.15
C GLY A 85 -19.17 -11.41 -0.87
N ALA A 86 -17.90 -11.12 -1.14
CA ALA A 86 -17.36 -9.77 -1.09
C ALA A 86 -18.21 -8.78 -1.89
N LYS A 87 -18.40 -7.57 -1.37
CA LYS A 87 -19.14 -6.47 -2.02
C LYS A 87 -18.27 -5.27 -2.29
N THR A 88 -17.37 -4.97 -1.37
CA THR A 88 -16.50 -3.78 -1.44
C THR A 88 -15.06 -4.14 -1.18
N VAL A 89 -14.16 -3.53 -1.95
CA VAL A 89 -12.74 -3.40 -1.63
C VAL A 89 -12.51 -2.00 -1.11
N ILE A 90 -12.00 -1.89 0.12
CA ILE A 90 -11.60 -0.64 0.75
C ILE A 90 -10.09 -0.55 0.61
N SER A 91 -9.58 0.39 -0.16
CA SER A 91 -8.15 0.64 -0.24
C SER A 91 -7.80 1.93 0.49
N PHE A 92 -6.64 1.97 1.12
CA PHE A 92 -6.15 3.16 1.79
C PHE A 92 -4.67 3.40 1.54
N PHE A 93 -4.31 4.67 1.52
CA PHE A 93 -2.95 5.14 1.38
C PHE A 93 -2.56 5.93 2.63
N LEU A 94 -1.47 5.54 3.26
CA LEU A 94 -0.81 6.25 4.36
C LEU A 94 0.34 7.07 3.78
N PRO A 95 0.17 8.38 3.56
CA PRO A 95 1.24 9.21 3.05
C PRO A 95 2.30 9.44 4.14
N PHE A 96 3.58 9.30 3.79
CA PHE A 96 4.65 9.66 4.70
C PHE A 96 4.57 11.15 5.07
N SER A 97 4.98 11.47 6.28
CA SER A 97 5.04 12.85 6.78
C SER A 97 5.95 13.72 5.90
N LYS A 98 5.79 15.03 6.04
CA LYS A 98 6.67 15.98 5.36
C LYS A 98 8.12 15.79 5.79
N GLU A 99 8.35 15.54 7.07
CA GLU A 99 9.66 15.35 7.68
C GLU A 99 10.37 14.12 7.11
N VAL A 100 9.68 12.97 7.00
CA VAL A 100 10.23 11.75 6.36
C VAL A 100 10.61 12.05 4.91
N LYS A 101 9.72 12.67 4.14
CA LYS A 101 9.97 13.00 2.73
C LYS A 101 11.15 13.95 2.56
N ASP A 102 11.23 15.00 3.39
CA ASP A 102 12.30 15.99 3.31
C ASP A 102 13.65 15.42 3.76
N SER A 103 13.66 14.54 4.77
CA SER A 103 14.88 13.86 5.19
C SER A 103 15.48 13.02 4.05
N ASN A 104 14.64 12.36 3.25
CA ASN A 104 15.07 11.49 2.15
C ASN A 104 15.51 12.22 0.88
N LYS A 105 15.30 13.55 0.81
CA LYS A 105 15.79 14.39 -0.30
C LYS A 105 17.22 14.88 -0.10
N LYS A 106 17.80 14.70 1.10
CA LYS A 106 19.15 15.18 1.44
C LYS A 106 20.26 14.35 0.79
N ASP A 107 19.99 13.08 0.55
CA ASP A 107 20.93 12.16 -0.12
C ASP A 107 20.16 11.33 -1.16
N PHE A 108 20.57 11.42 -2.43
CA PHE A 108 19.97 10.64 -3.52
C PHE A 108 20.59 9.24 -3.69
N LYS A 109 21.63 8.90 -2.89
CA LYS A 109 22.32 7.61 -2.98
C LYS A 109 21.82 6.59 -1.98
N LEU A 110 21.43 7.06 -0.80
CA LEU A 110 21.01 6.18 0.30
C LEU A 110 19.70 6.68 0.94
N PRO A 111 18.85 5.77 1.45
CA PRO A 111 17.67 6.17 2.20
C PRO A 111 18.09 6.83 3.52
N SER A 112 17.35 7.86 3.91
CA SER A 112 17.53 8.52 5.20
C SER A 112 17.08 7.61 6.36
N PRO A 113 17.57 7.85 7.60
CA PRO A 113 17.07 7.16 8.79
C PRO A 113 15.54 7.25 8.92
N GLY A 114 14.94 8.43 8.71
CA GLY A 114 13.48 8.59 8.74
C GLY A 114 12.76 7.73 7.72
N TRP A 115 13.30 7.58 6.50
CA TRP A 115 12.74 6.69 5.48
C TRP A 115 12.84 5.21 5.86
N LEU A 116 13.97 4.79 6.45
CA LEU A 116 14.16 3.42 6.93
C LEU A 116 13.15 3.05 8.02
N HIS A 117 12.89 3.96 8.98
CA HIS A 117 11.84 3.80 9.98
C HIS A 117 10.45 3.74 9.35
N ALA A 118 10.14 4.65 8.44
CA ALA A 118 8.86 4.66 7.72
C ALA A 118 8.65 3.37 6.91
N ARG A 119 9.73 2.71 6.48
CA ARG A 119 9.68 1.41 5.80
C ARG A 119 9.34 0.26 6.75
N ILE A 120 9.89 0.23 7.95
CA ILE A 120 9.78 -0.90 8.90
C ILE A 120 8.67 -0.64 9.92
N GLU A 121 8.81 0.36 10.79
CA GLU A 121 7.81 0.72 11.79
C GLU A 121 6.50 1.19 11.12
N GLY A 122 6.62 1.94 10.03
CA GLY A 122 5.44 2.32 9.24
C GLY A 122 4.70 1.13 8.65
N GLN A 123 5.39 0.06 8.21
CA GLN A 123 4.71 -1.15 7.74
C GLN A 123 3.98 -1.87 8.89
N ALA A 124 4.55 -1.90 10.09
CA ALA A 124 3.89 -2.46 11.26
C ALA A 124 2.62 -1.66 11.60
N LEU A 125 2.71 -0.33 11.65
CA LEU A 125 1.56 0.54 11.91
C LEU A 125 0.46 0.42 10.84
N LEU A 126 0.83 0.21 9.56
CA LEU A 126 -0.14 -0.10 8.50
C LEU A 126 -0.88 -1.41 8.79
N ALA A 127 -0.17 -2.46 9.22
CA ALA A 127 -0.77 -3.74 9.57
C ALA A 127 -1.71 -3.60 10.78
N ASP A 128 -1.34 -2.82 11.79
CA ASP A 128 -2.17 -2.54 12.95
C ASP A 128 -3.45 -1.78 12.58
N LEU A 129 -3.36 -0.74 11.74
CA LEU A 129 -4.53 -0.05 11.19
C LEU A 129 -5.44 -1.02 10.42
N THR A 130 -4.83 -1.87 9.59
CA THR A 130 -5.57 -2.84 8.78
C THR A 130 -6.34 -3.82 9.68
N ALA A 131 -5.68 -4.37 10.70
CA ALA A 131 -6.30 -5.27 11.67
C ALA A 131 -7.42 -4.58 12.47
N TYR A 132 -7.19 -3.32 12.87
CA TYR A 132 -8.18 -2.51 13.58
C TYR A 132 -9.45 -2.32 12.73
N LEU A 133 -9.32 -1.85 11.48
CA LEU A 133 -10.48 -1.63 10.61
C LEU A 133 -11.23 -2.93 10.26
N VAL A 134 -10.52 -4.03 10.05
CA VAL A 134 -11.15 -5.36 9.87
C VAL A 134 -11.97 -5.74 11.10
N LYS A 135 -11.42 -5.55 12.30
CA LYS A 135 -12.12 -5.82 13.56
C LYS A 135 -13.39 -4.98 13.71
N GLU A 136 -13.33 -3.68 13.41
CA GLU A 136 -14.49 -2.78 13.46
C GLU A 136 -15.61 -3.22 12.50
N LEU A 137 -15.24 -3.61 11.27
CA LEU A 137 -16.20 -4.14 10.27
C LEU A 137 -16.84 -5.44 10.73
N VAL A 138 -16.06 -6.38 11.28
CA VAL A 138 -16.56 -7.67 11.79
C VAL A 138 -17.47 -7.46 12.99
N GLN A 139 -17.12 -6.55 13.92
CA GLN A 139 -17.97 -6.20 15.07
C GLN A 139 -19.29 -5.53 14.63
N ALA A 140 -19.28 -4.80 13.52
CA ALA A 140 -20.49 -4.25 12.91
C ALA A 140 -21.33 -5.32 12.16
N GLY A 141 -20.92 -6.58 12.13
CA GLY A 141 -21.65 -7.71 11.55
C GLY A 141 -21.32 -8.02 10.08
N TYR A 142 -20.22 -7.46 9.54
CA TYR A 142 -19.81 -7.69 8.16
C TYR A 142 -18.54 -8.54 8.10
N GLU A 143 -18.62 -9.73 7.50
CA GLU A 143 -17.41 -10.51 7.23
C GLU A 143 -16.42 -9.65 6.44
N SER A 144 -15.19 -9.62 6.92
CA SER A 144 -14.14 -8.77 6.37
C SER A 144 -12.78 -9.39 6.60
N MET A 145 -11.89 -9.22 5.63
CA MET A 145 -10.53 -9.69 5.72
C MET A 145 -9.58 -8.75 4.98
N ALA A 146 -8.30 -8.88 5.26
CA ALA A 146 -7.25 -8.16 4.53
C ALA A 146 -6.24 -9.16 3.97
N PRO A 147 -5.95 -9.13 2.66
CA PRO A 147 -4.94 -10.03 2.07
C PRO A 147 -3.58 -9.93 2.77
N LEU A 148 -3.16 -8.72 3.15
CA LEU A 148 -1.90 -8.48 3.88
C LEU A 148 -1.77 -9.30 5.17
N LEU A 149 -2.88 -9.61 5.86
CA LEU A 149 -2.92 -10.32 7.13
C LEU A 149 -3.27 -11.80 6.98
N ASP A 150 -3.59 -12.25 5.77
CA ASP A 150 -3.99 -13.63 5.51
C ASP A 150 -2.78 -14.50 5.15
N LYS A 151 -2.72 -15.72 5.72
CA LYS A 151 -1.65 -16.69 5.46
C LYS A 151 -1.55 -17.17 4.01
N ARG A 152 -2.60 -16.97 3.20
CA ARG A 152 -2.61 -17.28 1.76
C ARG A 152 -1.83 -16.24 0.95
N MET A 153 -1.52 -15.07 1.54
CA MET A 153 -0.76 -14.03 0.84
C MET A 153 0.67 -14.49 0.60
N TRP A 154 1.11 -14.34 -0.64
CA TRP A 154 2.50 -14.51 -1.02
C TRP A 154 2.96 -13.44 -1.99
N SER A 155 4.25 -13.12 -1.96
CA SER A 155 4.88 -12.23 -2.92
C SER A 155 6.30 -12.69 -3.23
N ILE A 156 6.68 -12.56 -4.51
CA ILE A 156 8.00 -12.91 -5.01
C ILE A 156 8.68 -11.63 -5.48
N THR A 157 9.76 -11.26 -4.80
CA THR A 157 10.52 -10.03 -5.07
C THR A 157 11.84 -10.29 -5.80
N LYS A 158 12.11 -11.54 -6.16
CA LYS A 158 13.29 -11.99 -6.91
C LYS A 158 12.86 -12.99 -7.96
N ALA A 159 13.71 -13.23 -8.97
CA ALA A 159 13.53 -14.37 -9.83
C ALA A 159 13.70 -15.66 -9.00
N VAL A 160 12.75 -16.56 -9.10
CA VAL A 160 12.77 -17.87 -8.42
C VAL A 160 13.00 -18.94 -9.45
N GLU A 161 14.07 -19.70 -9.30
CA GLU A 161 14.42 -20.81 -10.20
C GLU A 161 13.73 -22.12 -9.84
N GLN A 162 12.96 -22.16 -8.73
CA GLN A 162 12.39 -23.40 -8.17
C GLN A 162 10.88 -23.28 -7.89
N GLU A 163 10.17 -24.42 -8.12
CA GLU A 163 8.75 -24.70 -7.89
C GLU A 163 8.13 -24.07 -6.59
N PRO A 164 6.81 -23.74 -6.60
CA PRO A 164 5.81 -24.00 -7.63
C PRO A 164 5.58 -22.85 -8.64
N HIS A 165 6.34 -21.77 -8.59
CA HIS A 165 6.16 -20.57 -9.41
C HIS A 165 7.46 -20.20 -10.16
N SER A 166 8.11 -21.17 -10.79
CA SER A 166 9.40 -21.00 -11.47
C SER A 166 9.43 -19.90 -12.55
N ASP A 167 8.27 -19.54 -13.09
CA ASP A 167 8.08 -18.48 -14.07
C ASP A 167 7.56 -17.17 -13.45
N ALA A 168 7.37 -17.13 -12.12
CA ALA A 168 6.95 -15.95 -11.39
C ALA A 168 8.16 -15.16 -10.90
N SER A 169 8.26 -13.89 -11.29
CA SER A 169 9.25 -12.96 -10.75
C SER A 169 8.62 -11.60 -10.53
N PHE A 170 8.93 -10.96 -9.39
CA PHE A 170 8.42 -9.64 -9.03
C PHE A 170 6.88 -9.54 -9.07
N THR A 171 6.21 -10.56 -8.54
CA THR A 171 4.75 -10.67 -8.53
C THR A 171 4.21 -11.10 -7.17
N SER A 172 2.89 -11.07 -7.01
CA SER A 172 2.18 -11.51 -5.83
C SER A 172 0.76 -11.95 -6.18
N ASN A 173 0.12 -12.69 -5.28
CA ASN A 173 -1.29 -13.04 -5.46
C ASN A 173 -2.28 -11.95 -5.01
N TRP A 174 -1.78 -10.79 -4.52
CA TRP A 174 -2.54 -9.57 -4.31
C TRP A 174 -1.63 -8.35 -4.48
N SER A 175 -2.14 -7.30 -5.08
CA SER A 175 -1.39 -6.07 -5.29
C SER A 175 -2.14 -4.86 -4.73
N GLU A 176 -1.66 -4.33 -3.60
CA GLU A 176 -2.23 -3.15 -2.93
C GLU A 176 -2.32 -1.93 -3.85
N ARG A 177 -1.36 -1.74 -4.75
CA ARG A 177 -1.37 -0.61 -5.70
C ARG A 177 -2.42 -0.76 -6.79
N HIS A 178 -2.67 -2.00 -7.28
CA HIS A 178 -3.73 -2.23 -8.26
C HIS A 178 -5.10 -2.16 -7.59
N ALA A 179 -5.25 -2.65 -6.36
CA ALA A 179 -6.47 -2.42 -5.57
C ALA A 179 -6.74 -0.92 -5.38
N ALA A 180 -5.70 -0.13 -5.05
CA ALA A 180 -5.81 1.32 -4.92
C ALA A 180 -6.20 2.01 -6.24
N TYR A 181 -5.67 1.55 -7.39
CA TYR A 181 -6.09 2.01 -8.71
C TYR A 181 -7.58 1.73 -8.95
N VAL A 182 -8.05 0.52 -8.68
CA VAL A 182 -9.46 0.17 -8.86
C VAL A 182 -10.36 0.97 -7.92
N CYS A 183 -9.91 1.23 -6.69
CA CYS A 183 -10.65 2.01 -5.68
C CYS A 183 -10.57 3.54 -5.84
N GLY A 184 -10.07 4.07 -6.96
CA GLY A 184 -10.11 5.52 -7.23
C GLY A 184 -9.01 6.33 -6.54
N LEU A 185 -7.97 5.72 -5.96
CA LEU A 185 -6.93 6.46 -5.24
C LEU A 185 -5.88 7.11 -6.14
N GLY A 186 -5.76 6.69 -7.40
CA GLY A 186 -4.81 7.29 -8.34
C GLY A 186 -4.33 6.35 -9.42
N THR A 187 -3.34 6.78 -10.21
CA THR A 187 -2.79 6.03 -11.34
C THR A 187 -1.29 5.77 -11.19
N PHE A 188 -0.76 4.84 -11.96
CA PHE A 188 0.66 4.50 -11.92
C PHE A 188 1.52 5.59 -12.55
N GLY A 189 2.75 5.70 -12.08
CA GLY A 189 3.78 6.52 -12.69
C GLY A 189 4.86 5.67 -13.36
N LEU A 190 5.75 6.33 -14.07
CA LEU A 190 6.93 5.74 -14.72
C LEU A 190 7.76 4.87 -13.77
N SER A 191 7.80 5.21 -12.47
CA SER A 191 8.47 4.44 -11.43
C SER A 191 7.74 3.16 -10.99
N LYS A 192 6.57 2.85 -11.57
CA LYS A 192 5.61 1.82 -11.08
C LYS A 192 5.08 2.09 -9.66
N GLY A 193 5.29 3.30 -9.13
CA GLY A 193 4.59 3.79 -7.94
C GLY A 193 3.22 4.32 -8.32
N LEU A 194 2.21 4.18 -7.45
CA LEU A 194 0.89 4.76 -7.66
C LEU A 194 0.91 6.23 -7.19
N ILE A 195 0.51 7.14 -8.07
CA ILE A 195 0.44 8.57 -7.81
C ILE A 195 -0.97 8.88 -7.29
N THR A 196 -1.06 9.27 -6.03
CA THR A 196 -2.31 9.69 -5.39
C THR A 196 -2.39 11.21 -5.29
N ARG A 197 -3.53 11.77 -4.88
CA ARG A 197 -3.68 13.20 -4.54
C ARG A 197 -2.72 13.66 -3.42
N LYS A 198 -2.14 12.73 -2.64
CA LYS A 198 -1.12 12.99 -1.60
C LYS A 198 0.30 12.65 -2.07
N GLY A 199 0.48 12.36 -3.36
CA GLY A 199 1.74 11.97 -3.95
C GLY A 199 1.95 10.45 -3.93
N VAL A 200 3.21 10.02 -4.09
CA VAL A 200 3.61 8.61 -4.25
C VAL A 200 4.34 8.04 -3.03
N ALA A 201 4.84 8.91 -2.14
CA ALA A 201 5.62 8.49 -0.98
C ALA A 201 4.70 8.10 0.19
N GLY A 202 4.58 6.81 0.44
CA GLY A 202 3.70 6.24 1.47
C GLY A 202 3.49 4.75 1.28
N ARG A 203 2.49 4.21 1.96
CA ARG A 203 2.16 2.79 1.95
C ARG A 203 0.69 2.59 1.64
N PHE A 204 0.38 1.49 0.98
CA PHE A 204 -0.99 1.07 0.68
C PHE A 204 -1.37 -0.16 1.48
N GLY A 205 -2.64 -0.22 1.86
CA GLY A 205 -3.29 -1.39 2.40
C GLY A 205 -4.70 -1.50 1.84
N SER A 206 -5.32 -2.67 1.99
CA SER A 206 -6.68 -2.89 1.56
C SER A 206 -7.41 -3.91 2.43
N ILE A 207 -8.73 -3.81 2.43
CA ILE A 207 -9.67 -4.69 3.11
C ILE A 207 -10.73 -5.10 2.10
N ILE A 208 -11.12 -6.36 2.14
CA ILE A 208 -12.22 -6.92 1.36
C ILE A 208 -13.34 -7.22 2.35
N THR A 209 -14.57 -6.77 2.06
CA THR A 209 -15.70 -6.86 2.98
C THR A 209 -17.01 -7.22 2.27
N GLN A 210 -17.91 -7.88 3.00
CA GLN A 210 -19.30 -8.09 2.57
C GLN A 210 -20.21 -6.87 2.81
N LEU A 211 -19.70 -5.82 3.49
CA LEU A 211 -20.40 -4.54 3.56
C LEU A 211 -20.47 -3.93 2.15
N TYR A 212 -21.69 -3.62 1.70
CA TYR A 212 -21.85 -2.83 0.48
C TYR A 212 -21.65 -1.35 0.79
N LEU A 213 -20.73 -0.74 0.06
CA LEU A 213 -20.51 0.71 0.01
C LEU A 213 -20.51 1.12 -1.46
N ASP A 214 -21.18 2.22 -1.78
CA ASP A 214 -21.15 2.73 -3.15
C ASP A 214 -19.71 2.96 -3.60
N PRO A 215 -19.28 2.46 -4.78
CA PRO A 215 -17.91 2.68 -5.25
C PRO A 215 -17.62 4.17 -5.48
N ASP A 216 -16.38 4.57 -5.30
CA ASP A 216 -15.94 5.91 -5.65
C ASP A 216 -15.77 6.03 -7.17
N GLU A 217 -16.11 7.20 -7.71
CA GLU A 217 -15.86 7.50 -9.11
C GLU A 217 -14.35 7.67 -9.35
N ARG A 218 -13.88 7.12 -10.47
CA ARG A 218 -12.52 7.33 -10.96
C ARG A 218 -12.53 8.47 -11.96
N ASP A 219 -11.72 9.50 -11.73
CA ASP A 219 -11.51 10.64 -12.64
C ASP A 219 -10.43 10.35 -13.72
N TYR A 220 -10.10 9.05 -13.92
CA TYR A 220 -9.14 8.57 -14.89
C TYR A 220 -9.66 7.30 -15.60
N THR A 221 -9.15 7.06 -16.78
CA THR A 221 -9.41 5.86 -17.59
C THR A 221 -8.14 5.07 -17.88
N GLY A 222 -7.02 5.77 -18.03
CA GLY A 222 -5.71 5.18 -18.32
C GLY A 222 -4.90 4.92 -17.07
N ILE A 223 -4.10 3.86 -17.13
CA ILE A 223 -3.28 3.43 -15.99
C ILE A 223 -2.17 4.43 -15.62
N TYR A 224 -1.85 5.41 -16.51
CA TYR A 224 -0.80 6.41 -16.33
C TYR A 224 -1.31 7.87 -16.38
N ASP A 225 -2.61 8.11 -16.27
CA ASP A 225 -3.21 9.44 -16.50
C ASP A 225 -2.63 10.54 -15.61
N TYR A 226 -2.21 10.24 -14.38
CA TYR A 226 -1.58 11.22 -13.49
C TYR A 226 -0.08 11.39 -13.74
N CYS A 227 0.54 10.54 -14.58
CA CYS A 227 1.95 10.63 -14.85
C CYS A 227 2.22 11.55 -16.05
N ILE A 228 2.80 12.71 -15.81
CA ILE A 228 3.19 13.66 -16.88
C ILE A 228 4.49 13.28 -17.58
N MET A 229 5.03 12.11 -17.35
CA MET A 229 6.27 11.56 -17.95
C MET A 229 7.49 12.51 -17.85
N CYS A 230 7.59 13.29 -16.76
CA CYS A 230 8.65 14.30 -16.60
C CYS A 230 10.07 13.74 -16.37
N GLY A 231 10.24 12.43 -16.20
CA GLY A 231 11.54 11.78 -15.99
C GLY A 231 12.19 11.97 -14.61
N LYS A 232 11.68 12.82 -13.72
CA LYS A 232 12.33 13.10 -12.42
C LYS A 232 12.57 11.87 -11.55
N CYS A 233 11.70 10.85 -11.62
CA CYS A 233 11.91 9.59 -10.93
C CYS A 233 13.07 8.77 -11.52
N ALA A 234 13.37 8.94 -12.81
CA ALA A 234 14.53 8.33 -13.46
C ALA A 234 15.81 9.05 -13.05
N ASP A 235 15.81 10.40 -13.06
CA ASP A 235 16.96 11.21 -12.66
C ASP A 235 17.38 10.95 -11.20
N ASN A 236 16.39 10.76 -10.31
CA ASN A 236 16.62 10.54 -8.87
C ASN A 236 16.87 9.06 -8.52
N CYS A 237 16.80 8.13 -9.47
CA CYS A 237 17.02 6.73 -9.17
C CYS A 237 18.53 6.45 -8.96
N PRO A 238 18.96 6.01 -7.75
CA PRO A 238 20.37 5.83 -7.44
C PRO A 238 21.08 4.79 -8.31
N VAL A 239 20.32 3.86 -8.89
CA VAL A 239 20.84 2.78 -9.76
C VAL A 239 20.32 2.87 -11.20
N ARG A 240 19.70 3.99 -11.55
CA ARG A 240 19.17 4.23 -12.92
C ARG A 240 18.26 3.10 -13.42
N ALA A 241 17.51 2.50 -12.50
CA ALA A 241 16.57 1.42 -12.82
C ALA A 241 15.30 1.89 -13.52
N ILE A 242 15.13 3.21 -13.71
CA ILE A 242 13.94 3.80 -14.34
C ILE A 242 14.40 4.59 -15.55
N SER A 243 13.73 4.36 -16.69
CA SER A 243 13.93 5.16 -17.90
C SER A 243 12.59 5.56 -18.52
N PRO A 244 12.54 6.70 -19.26
CA PRO A 244 11.33 7.11 -19.98
C PRO A 244 10.88 6.05 -21.02
N GLU A 245 11.83 5.36 -21.65
CA GLU A 245 11.58 4.43 -22.76
C GLU A 245 11.04 3.07 -22.27
N HIS A 246 11.52 2.60 -21.11
CA HIS A 246 11.25 1.23 -20.64
C HIS A 246 10.56 1.17 -19.27
N GLY A 247 10.32 2.31 -18.63
CA GLY A 247 9.80 2.35 -17.28
C GLY A 247 10.82 1.82 -16.25
N LYS A 248 10.35 1.13 -15.23
CA LYS A 248 11.18 0.58 -14.16
C LYS A 248 11.63 -0.84 -14.46
N ALA A 249 12.94 -1.07 -14.51
CA ALA A 249 13.56 -2.39 -14.48
C ALA A 249 13.64 -2.93 -13.04
N HIS A 250 13.22 -4.17 -12.82
CA HIS A 250 13.22 -4.77 -11.49
C HIS A 250 14.61 -5.24 -11.01
N PRO A 251 15.46 -5.92 -11.82
CA PRO A 251 16.72 -6.48 -11.34
C PRO A 251 17.65 -5.45 -10.68
N PRO A 252 18.04 -4.33 -11.32
CA PRO A 252 18.94 -3.37 -10.67
C PRO A 252 18.34 -2.71 -9.42
N CYS A 253 16.99 -2.55 -9.38
CA CYS A 253 16.31 -2.08 -8.18
C CYS A 253 16.40 -3.11 -7.06
N SER A 254 16.18 -4.41 -7.33
CA SER A 254 16.26 -5.49 -6.35
C SER A 254 17.67 -5.63 -5.77
N GLU A 255 18.71 -5.58 -6.61
CA GLU A 255 20.11 -5.61 -6.18
C GLU A 255 20.44 -4.45 -5.23
N PHE A 256 19.91 -3.26 -5.51
CA PHE A 256 20.06 -2.11 -4.61
C PHE A 256 19.33 -2.30 -3.29
N LEU A 257 18.14 -2.88 -3.28
CA LEU A 257 17.43 -3.21 -2.05
C LEU A 257 18.22 -4.22 -1.20
N ASP A 258 18.81 -5.23 -1.82
CA ASP A 258 19.70 -6.20 -1.13
C ASP A 258 20.95 -5.51 -0.55
N PHE A 259 21.53 -4.58 -1.30
CA PHE A 259 22.66 -3.79 -0.81
C PHE A 259 22.27 -2.97 0.43
N THR A 260 21.14 -2.25 0.38
CA THR A 260 20.68 -1.43 1.51
C THR A 260 20.32 -2.30 2.72
N THR A 261 19.72 -3.48 2.50
CA THR A 261 19.41 -4.44 3.56
C THR A 261 20.69 -4.92 4.27
N ARG A 262 21.75 -5.23 3.52
CA ARG A 262 23.04 -5.57 4.14
C ARG A 262 23.69 -4.39 4.86
N LYS A 263 23.60 -3.18 4.28
CA LYS A 263 24.19 -1.97 4.84
C LYS A 263 23.55 -1.55 6.17
N PHE A 264 22.24 -1.71 6.28
CA PHE A 264 21.47 -1.27 7.46
C PHE A 264 20.97 -2.46 8.31
N ALA A 265 21.65 -3.62 8.17
CA ALA A 265 21.38 -4.80 9.00
C ALA A 265 21.55 -4.47 10.51
N PRO A 266 20.87 -5.22 11.42
CA PRO A 266 20.09 -6.42 11.11
C PRO A 266 18.61 -6.14 10.73
N ARG A 267 18.11 -4.92 10.92
CA ARG A 267 16.65 -4.66 10.89
C ARG A 267 16.20 -3.87 9.68
N TYR A 268 16.99 -2.92 9.21
CA TYR A 268 16.56 -1.94 8.23
C TYR A 268 17.08 -2.24 6.82
N GLY A 269 16.34 -1.73 5.84
CA GLY A 269 16.67 -1.75 4.43
C GLY A 269 15.67 -0.89 3.66
N CYS A 270 16.04 -0.42 2.47
CA CYS A 270 15.15 0.30 1.60
C CYS A 270 14.11 -0.66 0.99
N GLY A 271 12.86 -0.22 0.83
CA GLY A 271 11.79 -1.00 0.21
C GLY A 271 10.82 -0.16 -0.58
#